data_4b7c58b1d571298454053dca14b1adaf
#
_entry.id   4b7c58b1d571298454053dca14b1adaf
#
_cell.length_a   1.000
_cell.length_b   1.000
_cell.length_c   1.000
_cell.angle_alpha   90.00
_cell.angle_beta   90.00
_cell.angle_gamma   90.00
#
_symmetry.space_group_name_H-M   'P 1'
#
loop_
_entity.id
_entity.type
_entity.pdbx_description
1 polymer ?
#
loop_
_entity_poly.entity_id
_entity_poly.type
_entity_poly.pdbx_seq_one_letter_code
_entity_poly.pdbx_strand_id
1 'polypeptide(L)'
;MLALYLAPEGRNRLAGKRVLHVSPESILERFVQGAASYETSDPELPGMDHRFDITAIPIEGGGYDAVLCNHVLEHIPNDRAALSELHRILAPGGLAVITLPVIEGWETTYEDPAIDTPELRELYFGRHDHVRYYGRDIRDRIREAGFDLEVFQPSPRQCVEHA
;
A
#
# COMPACT_ATOMS: atom_id res chain seq x y z
N MET A 1 -0.51 13.93 3.53
CA MET A 1 -0.77 13.51 2.15
C MET A 1 -1.95 12.54 2.06
N LEU A 2 -1.87 11.37 2.67
CA LEU A 2 -2.92 10.34 2.65
C LEU A 2 -4.27 10.85 3.18
N ALA A 3 -4.27 11.67 4.22
CA ALA A 3 -5.46 12.31 4.76
C ALA A 3 -6.23 13.15 3.72
N LEU A 4 -5.52 13.87 2.87
CA LEU A 4 -6.13 14.69 1.80
C LEU A 4 -6.80 13.82 0.73
N TYR A 5 -6.26 12.65 0.47
CA TYR A 5 -6.82 11.69 -0.47
C TYR A 5 -8.04 10.97 0.12
N LEU A 6 -7.94 10.49 1.36
CA LEU A 6 -8.99 9.70 2.02
C LEU A 6 -10.21 10.54 2.42
N ALA A 7 -10.01 11.80 2.77
CA ALA A 7 -11.08 12.70 3.18
C ALA A 7 -11.04 14.05 2.43
N PRO A 8 -11.16 14.06 1.10
CA PRO A 8 -11.21 15.30 0.34
C PRO A 8 -12.46 16.10 0.74
N GLU A 9 -12.27 17.39 1.07
CA GLU A 9 -13.38 18.30 1.43
C GLU A 9 -14.30 17.76 2.56
N GLY A 10 -13.72 16.97 3.50
CA GLY A 10 -14.46 16.36 4.62
C GLY A 10 -15.30 15.13 4.26
N ARG A 11 -15.20 14.61 3.02
CA ARG A 11 -15.88 13.37 2.60
C ARG A 11 -14.95 12.18 2.83
N ASN A 12 -15.36 11.26 3.72
CA ASN A 12 -14.59 10.04 3.96
C ASN A 12 -14.83 9.03 2.84
N ARG A 13 -13.80 8.74 2.05
CA ARG A 13 -13.85 7.76 0.93
C ARG A 13 -14.06 6.31 1.41
N LEU A 14 -13.81 6.01 2.68
CA LEU A 14 -13.93 4.67 3.27
C LEU A 14 -15.29 4.45 3.97
N ALA A 15 -16.12 5.50 4.08
CA ALA A 15 -17.44 5.38 4.72
C ALA A 15 -18.32 4.34 4.00
N GLY A 16 -18.90 3.42 4.76
CA GLY A 16 -19.77 2.36 4.27
C GLY A 16 -19.07 1.24 3.48
N LYS A 17 -17.73 1.23 3.43
CA LYS A 17 -16.94 0.23 2.71
C LYS A 17 -16.45 -0.89 3.63
N ARG A 18 -16.27 -2.09 3.07
CA ARG A 18 -15.53 -3.18 3.69
C ARG A 18 -14.05 -2.91 3.42
N VAL A 19 -13.28 -2.66 4.47
CA VAL A 19 -11.89 -2.20 4.38
C VAL A 19 -10.94 -3.23 4.95
N LEU A 20 -9.92 -3.62 4.19
CA LEU A 20 -8.75 -4.32 4.69
C LEU A 20 -7.58 -3.34 4.81
N HIS A 21 -6.90 -3.33 5.93
CA HIS A 21 -5.70 -2.53 6.15
C HIS A 21 -4.50 -3.45 6.41
N VAL A 22 -3.60 -3.49 5.47
CA VAL A 22 -2.35 -4.27 5.55
C VAL A 22 -1.30 -3.46 6.29
N SER A 23 -0.67 -4.05 7.31
CA SER A 23 0.29 -3.41 8.22
C SER A 23 -0.23 -2.07 8.76
N PRO A 24 -1.28 -2.11 9.60
CA PRO A 24 -2.08 -0.94 9.93
C PRO A 24 -1.30 0.11 10.72
N GLU A 25 -1.47 1.36 10.33
CA GLU A 25 -0.93 2.55 11.00
C GLU A 25 -2.03 3.24 11.81
N SER A 26 -1.79 3.50 13.09
CA SER A 26 -2.77 4.14 14.00
C SER A 26 -3.23 5.52 13.51
N ILE A 27 -2.41 6.23 12.76
CA ILE A 27 -2.76 7.55 12.20
C ILE A 27 -3.96 7.49 11.24
N LEU A 28 -4.27 6.31 10.69
CA LEU A 28 -5.38 6.12 9.76
C LEU A 28 -6.69 5.70 10.43
N GLU A 29 -6.70 5.36 11.71
CA GLU A 29 -7.89 4.91 12.43
C GLU A 29 -9.09 5.87 12.30
N ARG A 30 -8.83 7.18 12.28
CA ARG A 30 -9.88 8.19 12.10
C ARG A 30 -10.60 8.11 10.75
N PHE A 31 -9.96 7.56 9.70
CA PHE A 31 -10.53 7.47 8.36
C PHE A 31 -11.33 6.19 8.15
N VAL A 32 -11.11 5.17 8.97
CA VAL A 32 -11.89 3.93 8.92
C VAL A 32 -13.15 3.98 9.80
N GLN A 33 -13.32 5.07 10.57
CA GLN A 33 -14.57 5.34 11.27
C GLN A 33 -15.72 5.51 10.27
N GLY A 34 -16.78 4.71 10.43
CA GLY A 34 -17.91 4.67 9.51
C GLY A 34 -17.74 3.72 8.33
N ALA A 35 -16.67 2.93 8.26
CA ALA A 35 -16.59 1.76 7.39
C ALA A 35 -17.69 0.75 7.74
N ALA A 36 -18.16 -0.03 6.76
CA ALA A 36 -19.12 -1.12 7.00
C ALA A 36 -18.46 -2.27 7.78
N SER A 37 -17.21 -2.58 7.43
CA SER A 37 -16.30 -3.40 8.24
C SER A 37 -14.88 -2.87 8.10
N TYR A 38 -14.06 -3.08 9.10
CA TYR A 38 -12.64 -2.77 9.11
C TYR A 38 -11.88 -3.96 9.67
N GLU A 39 -11.02 -4.52 8.86
CA GLU A 39 -10.20 -5.66 9.19
C GLU A 39 -8.74 -5.33 8.95
N THR A 40 -7.87 -5.90 9.77
CA THR A 40 -6.43 -5.65 9.77
C THR A 40 -5.66 -6.91 9.47
N SER A 41 -4.52 -6.77 8.80
CA SER A 41 -3.62 -7.91 8.57
C SER A 41 -2.17 -7.50 8.71
N ASP A 42 -1.39 -8.36 9.36
CA ASP A 42 0.07 -8.29 9.40
C ASP A 42 0.60 -9.68 9.75
N PRO A 43 1.68 -10.16 9.12
CA PRO A 43 2.22 -11.49 9.41
C PRO A 43 2.85 -11.59 10.80
N GLU A 44 3.33 -10.51 11.39
CA GLU A 44 4.13 -10.49 12.60
C GLU A 44 3.43 -9.81 13.79
N LEU A 45 2.72 -8.71 13.54
CA LEU A 45 2.08 -7.93 14.61
C LEU A 45 0.98 -8.74 15.32
N PRO A 46 0.94 -8.72 16.66
CA PRO A 46 -0.13 -9.36 17.41
C PRO A 46 -1.44 -8.56 17.33
N GLY A 47 -2.57 -9.25 17.50
CA GLY A 47 -3.88 -8.61 17.58
C GLY A 47 -4.51 -8.22 16.25
N MET A 48 -3.92 -8.64 15.12
CA MET A 48 -4.51 -8.49 13.80
C MET A 48 -5.65 -9.49 13.58
N ASP A 49 -6.65 -9.08 12.78
CA ASP A 49 -7.76 -9.96 12.39
C ASP A 49 -7.28 -11.11 11.50
N HIS A 50 -6.29 -10.83 10.67
CA HIS A 50 -5.68 -11.80 9.75
C HIS A 50 -4.15 -11.82 9.90
N ARG A 51 -3.57 -13.01 9.63
CA ARG A 51 -2.12 -13.22 9.57
C ARG A 51 -1.82 -14.01 8.29
N PHE A 52 -1.31 -13.33 7.27
CA PHE A 52 -0.97 -13.94 5.99
C PHE A 52 0.19 -13.21 5.31
N ASP A 53 0.82 -13.91 4.38
CA ASP A 53 1.72 -13.30 3.41
C ASP A 53 0.88 -12.58 2.34
N ILE A 54 1.16 -11.31 2.09
CA ILE A 54 0.47 -10.49 1.09
C ILE A 54 0.61 -11.04 -0.34
N THR A 55 1.59 -11.91 -0.58
CA THR A 55 1.79 -12.59 -1.88
C THR A 55 0.90 -13.81 -2.09
N ALA A 56 0.19 -14.25 -1.04
CA ALA A 56 -0.71 -15.41 -1.07
C ALA A 56 -1.85 -15.24 -0.05
N ILE A 57 -2.76 -14.32 -0.31
CA ILE A 57 -3.84 -13.94 0.61
C ILE A 57 -4.93 -15.02 0.63
N PRO A 58 -5.19 -15.71 1.78
CA PRO A 58 -6.16 -16.81 1.87
C PRO A 58 -7.61 -16.30 2.02
N ILE A 59 -7.96 -15.28 1.26
CA ILE A 59 -9.30 -14.65 1.25
C ILE A 59 -9.86 -14.77 -0.17
N GLU A 60 -11.17 -15.05 -0.26
CA GLU A 60 -11.85 -15.11 -1.57
C GLU A 60 -11.80 -13.77 -2.30
N GLY A 61 -11.82 -13.82 -3.64
CA GLY A 61 -11.84 -12.64 -4.48
C GLY A 61 -13.10 -11.80 -4.27
N GLY A 62 -12.96 -10.46 -4.37
CA GLY A 62 -14.10 -9.54 -4.25
C GLY A 62 -14.58 -9.30 -2.82
N GLY A 63 -13.82 -9.70 -1.81
CA GLY A 63 -14.17 -9.58 -0.40
C GLY A 63 -14.21 -8.15 0.12
N TYR A 64 -13.43 -7.22 -0.45
CA TYR A 64 -13.25 -5.87 0.06
C TYR A 64 -13.62 -4.79 -0.96
N ASP A 65 -14.17 -3.68 -0.47
CA ASP A 65 -14.45 -2.49 -1.28
C ASP A 65 -13.28 -1.50 -1.27
N ALA A 66 -12.40 -1.63 -0.27
CA ALA A 66 -11.16 -0.86 -0.22
C ALA A 66 -10.04 -1.65 0.47
N VAL A 67 -8.80 -1.46 0.01
CA VAL A 67 -7.58 -1.96 0.64
C VAL A 67 -6.63 -0.79 0.88
N LEU A 68 -6.08 -0.72 2.09
CA LEU A 68 -5.01 0.21 2.46
C LEU A 68 -3.71 -0.59 2.58
N CYS A 69 -2.68 -0.19 1.84
CA CYS A 69 -1.36 -0.84 1.83
C CYS A 69 -0.28 0.24 1.76
N ASN A 70 0.19 0.67 2.93
CA ASN A 70 1.10 1.80 3.05
C ASN A 70 2.47 1.33 3.52
N HIS A 71 3.51 1.70 2.77
CA HIS A 71 4.89 1.35 3.11
C HIS A 71 5.10 -0.14 3.39
N VAL A 72 4.53 -1.00 2.52
CA VAL A 72 4.63 -2.45 2.60
C VAL A 72 5.41 -3.04 1.44
N LEU A 73 5.13 -2.61 0.21
CA LEU A 73 5.65 -3.26 -1.00
C LEU A 73 7.17 -3.18 -1.14
N GLU A 74 7.81 -2.16 -0.56
CA GLU A 74 9.28 -2.03 -0.51
C GLU A 74 9.97 -3.11 0.33
N HIS A 75 9.21 -3.81 1.17
CA HIS A 75 9.69 -4.93 2.00
C HIS A 75 9.42 -6.30 1.36
N ILE A 76 8.56 -6.39 0.33
CA ILE A 76 8.07 -7.64 -0.24
C ILE A 76 8.93 -8.07 -1.44
N PRO A 77 9.65 -9.19 -1.38
CA PRO A 77 10.49 -9.65 -2.49
C PRO A 77 9.74 -9.82 -3.81
N ASN A 78 8.52 -10.35 -3.79
CA ASN A 78 7.67 -10.51 -4.97
C ASN A 78 6.49 -9.52 -4.94
N ASP A 79 6.77 -8.24 -5.22
CA ASP A 79 5.75 -7.17 -5.25
C ASP A 79 4.67 -7.37 -6.31
N ARG A 80 5.01 -8.03 -7.43
CA ARG A 80 4.02 -8.35 -8.49
C ARG A 80 2.96 -9.34 -8.01
N ALA A 81 3.37 -10.37 -7.27
CA ALA A 81 2.43 -11.29 -6.66
C ALA A 81 1.55 -10.58 -5.61
N ALA A 82 2.15 -9.73 -4.77
CA ALA A 82 1.41 -8.93 -3.81
C ALA A 82 0.38 -8.02 -4.47
N LEU A 83 0.77 -7.29 -5.52
CA LEU A 83 -0.14 -6.43 -6.29
C LEU A 83 -1.28 -7.22 -6.93
N SER A 84 -1.00 -8.41 -7.49
CA SER A 84 -2.02 -9.28 -8.07
C SER A 84 -3.02 -9.77 -7.02
N GLU A 85 -2.56 -10.14 -5.83
CA GLU A 85 -3.40 -10.55 -4.72
C GLU A 85 -4.26 -9.40 -4.19
N LEU A 86 -3.67 -8.20 -4.01
CA LEU A 86 -4.43 -7.01 -3.62
C LEU A 86 -5.53 -6.67 -4.64
N HIS A 87 -5.24 -6.82 -5.94
CA HIS A 87 -6.27 -6.63 -6.97
C HIS A 87 -7.35 -7.72 -6.90
N ARG A 88 -6.97 -8.98 -6.73
CA ARG A 88 -7.90 -10.11 -6.68
C ARG A 88 -8.91 -10.04 -5.55
N ILE A 89 -8.50 -9.58 -4.36
CA ILE A 89 -9.39 -9.51 -3.19
C ILE A 89 -10.33 -8.31 -3.22
N LEU A 90 -10.10 -7.34 -4.10
CA LEU A 90 -11.00 -6.19 -4.28
C LEU A 90 -12.25 -6.57 -5.08
N ALA A 91 -13.37 -6.05 -4.66
CA ALA A 91 -14.60 -6.07 -5.45
C ALA A 91 -14.42 -5.26 -6.76
N PRO A 92 -15.18 -5.56 -7.81
CA PRO A 92 -15.17 -4.74 -9.03
C PRO A 92 -15.42 -3.25 -8.72
N GLY A 93 -14.52 -2.39 -9.18
CA GLY A 93 -14.55 -0.95 -8.86
C GLY A 93 -14.09 -0.61 -7.43
N GLY A 94 -13.52 -1.56 -6.72
CA GLY A 94 -12.90 -1.34 -5.41
C GLY A 94 -11.68 -0.43 -5.48
N LEU A 95 -11.29 0.13 -4.34
CA LEU A 95 -10.21 1.11 -4.20
C LEU A 95 -9.00 0.50 -3.50
N ALA A 96 -7.84 0.47 -4.16
CA ALA A 96 -6.56 0.28 -3.48
C ALA A 96 -5.90 1.62 -3.20
N VAL A 97 -5.52 1.88 -1.96
CA VAL A 97 -4.69 3.03 -1.60
C VAL A 97 -3.32 2.50 -1.21
N ILE A 98 -2.35 2.77 -2.08
CA ILE A 98 -0.99 2.26 -1.95
C ILE A 98 -0.05 3.48 -1.83
N THR A 99 0.72 3.53 -0.75
CA THR A 99 1.81 4.51 -0.60
C THR A 99 3.13 3.78 -0.50
N LEU A 100 4.13 4.30 -1.17
CA LEU A 100 5.49 3.77 -1.14
C LEU A 100 6.49 4.86 -1.55
N PRO A 101 7.77 4.76 -1.15
CA PRO A 101 8.79 5.72 -1.56
C PRO A 101 9.17 5.48 -3.03
N VAL A 102 8.95 6.49 -3.89
CA VAL A 102 9.36 6.46 -5.30
C VAL A 102 10.43 7.50 -5.54
N ILE A 103 11.54 7.10 -6.16
CA ILE A 103 12.56 8.03 -6.65
C ILE A 103 12.14 8.50 -8.05
N GLU A 104 11.44 9.63 -8.12
CA GLU A 104 10.88 10.17 -9.37
C GLU A 104 11.92 10.45 -10.47
N GLY A 105 13.18 10.63 -10.10
CA GLY A 105 14.30 10.79 -11.05
C GLY A 105 14.74 9.50 -11.73
N TRP A 106 14.27 8.33 -11.26
CA TRP A 106 14.68 7.03 -11.80
C TRP A 106 13.58 6.45 -12.70
N GLU A 107 13.98 5.93 -13.85
CA GLU A 107 13.04 5.26 -14.76
C GLU A 107 12.71 3.86 -14.27
N THR A 108 13.71 3.15 -13.73
CA THR A 108 13.61 1.77 -13.29
C THR A 108 13.89 1.61 -11.80
N THR A 109 13.17 0.69 -11.20
CA THR A 109 13.39 0.23 -9.82
C THR A 109 14.77 -0.39 -9.68
N TYR A 110 15.48 0.00 -8.63
CA TYR A 110 16.73 -0.62 -8.24
C TYR A 110 16.46 -1.74 -7.23
N GLU A 111 16.72 -2.96 -7.62
CA GLU A 111 16.64 -4.17 -6.83
C GLU A 111 17.71 -5.16 -7.28
N ASP A 112 18.33 -5.85 -6.32
CA ASP A 112 19.37 -6.85 -6.60
C ASP A 112 19.22 -8.00 -5.62
N PRO A 113 18.96 -9.24 -6.10
CA PRO A 113 18.85 -10.43 -5.25
C PRO A 113 20.11 -10.75 -4.44
N ALA A 114 21.29 -10.24 -4.86
CA ALA A 114 22.53 -10.42 -4.12
C ALA A 114 22.61 -9.56 -2.84
N ILE A 115 21.72 -8.56 -2.70
CA ILE A 115 21.57 -7.72 -1.50
C ILE A 115 20.57 -8.41 -0.56
N ASP A 116 21.02 -9.48 0.10
CA ASP A 116 20.16 -10.40 0.87
C ASP A 116 20.35 -10.33 2.38
N THR A 117 21.39 -9.65 2.90
CA THR A 117 21.59 -9.47 4.34
C THR A 117 21.04 -8.12 4.85
N PRO A 118 20.65 -8.02 6.14
CA PRO A 118 20.20 -6.78 6.75
C PRO A 118 21.22 -5.63 6.59
N GLU A 119 22.51 -5.91 6.73
CA GLU A 119 23.58 -4.91 6.63
C GLU A 119 23.73 -4.40 5.19
N LEU A 120 23.65 -5.30 4.20
CA LEU A 120 23.67 -4.90 2.79
C LEU A 120 22.42 -4.10 2.42
N ARG A 121 21.24 -4.52 2.88
CA ARG A 121 19.99 -3.78 2.64
C ARG A 121 20.03 -2.38 3.24
N GLU A 122 20.54 -2.22 4.47
CA GLU A 122 20.71 -0.90 5.07
C GLU A 122 21.68 -0.02 4.27
N LEU A 123 22.79 -0.60 3.78
CA LEU A 123 23.76 0.12 2.96
C LEU A 123 23.19 0.55 1.61
N TYR A 124 22.48 -0.32 0.91
CA TYR A 124 22.03 -0.09 -0.46
C TYR A 124 20.60 0.48 -0.57
N PHE A 125 19.71 0.15 0.37
CA PHE A 125 18.31 0.57 0.36
C PHE A 125 17.93 1.47 1.55
N GLY A 126 18.90 1.84 2.39
CA GLY A 126 18.72 2.78 3.51
C GLY A 126 17.98 2.22 4.71
N ARG A 127 17.51 0.95 4.63
CA ARG A 127 16.88 0.23 5.74
C ARG A 127 17.18 -1.26 5.63
N HIS A 128 17.38 -1.89 6.80
CA HIS A 128 17.74 -3.31 6.90
C HIS A 128 16.65 -4.28 6.35
N ASP A 129 15.43 -3.81 6.23
CA ASP A 129 14.24 -4.56 5.83
C ASP A 129 13.72 -4.20 4.42
N HIS A 130 14.25 -3.15 3.78
CA HIS A 130 13.93 -2.84 2.38
C HIS A 130 14.64 -3.80 1.43
N VAL A 131 13.98 -4.14 0.33
CA VAL A 131 14.53 -5.01 -0.72
C VAL A 131 14.69 -4.28 -2.05
N ARG A 132 14.28 -2.99 -2.11
CA ARG A 132 14.40 -2.14 -3.29
C ARG A 132 14.23 -0.65 -3.01
N TYR A 133 14.66 0.14 -4.00
CA TYR A 133 14.18 1.50 -4.23
C TYR A 133 13.35 1.54 -5.50
N TYR A 134 12.10 1.97 -5.40
CA TYR A 134 11.22 2.10 -6.55
C TYR A 134 11.60 3.27 -7.46
N GLY A 135 11.67 3.00 -8.77
CA GLY A 135 11.63 3.98 -9.83
C GLY A 135 10.20 4.19 -10.33
N ARG A 136 10.05 4.94 -11.42
CA ARG A 136 8.74 5.24 -12.02
C ARG A 136 8.03 4.02 -12.61
N ASP A 137 8.76 2.96 -12.94
CA ASP A 137 8.25 1.68 -13.45
C ASP A 137 7.31 0.95 -12.48
N ILE A 138 7.28 1.32 -11.20
CA ILE A 138 6.27 0.81 -10.26
C ILE A 138 4.84 1.08 -10.77
N ARG A 139 4.63 2.19 -11.47
CA ARG A 139 3.33 2.53 -12.06
C ARG A 139 2.89 1.51 -13.11
N ASP A 140 3.85 0.94 -13.84
CA ASP A 140 3.58 -0.10 -14.83
C ASP A 140 3.34 -1.44 -14.14
N ARG A 141 4.08 -1.78 -13.07
CA ARG A 141 3.82 -2.97 -12.24
C ARG A 141 2.40 -2.95 -11.67
N ILE A 142 1.93 -1.79 -11.19
CA ILE A 142 0.55 -1.62 -10.67
C ILE A 142 -0.48 -1.83 -11.79
N ARG A 143 -0.28 -1.26 -12.99
CA ARG A 143 -1.19 -1.46 -14.13
C ARG A 143 -1.19 -2.90 -14.63
N GLU A 144 -0.03 -3.55 -14.69
CA GLU A 144 0.12 -4.97 -15.07
C GLU A 144 -0.65 -5.91 -14.13
N ALA A 145 -0.79 -5.54 -12.84
CA ALA A 145 -1.61 -6.27 -11.89
C ALA A 145 -3.13 -6.08 -12.09
N GLY A 146 -3.55 -5.20 -13.03
CA GLY A 146 -4.95 -4.97 -13.39
C GLY A 146 -5.58 -3.70 -12.82
N PHE A 147 -4.83 -2.88 -12.09
CA PHE A 147 -5.35 -1.64 -11.54
C PHE A 147 -5.47 -0.54 -12.59
N ASP A 148 -6.54 0.25 -12.48
CA ASP A 148 -6.63 1.59 -13.09
C ASP A 148 -5.97 2.59 -12.13
N LEU A 149 -4.81 3.13 -12.53
CA LEU A 149 -3.92 3.89 -11.66
C LEU A 149 -4.21 5.39 -11.70
N GLU A 150 -4.60 5.94 -10.57
CA GLU A 150 -4.56 7.37 -10.26
C GLU A 150 -3.33 7.70 -9.41
N VAL A 151 -2.50 8.65 -9.83
CA VAL A 151 -1.38 9.16 -9.03
C VAL A 151 -1.80 10.44 -8.33
N PHE A 152 -1.99 10.36 -7.02
CA PHE A 152 -2.35 11.52 -6.21
C PHE A 152 -1.10 12.27 -5.74
N GLN A 153 -0.99 13.52 -6.14
CA GLN A 153 0.04 14.45 -5.67
C GLN A 153 -0.63 15.72 -5.12
N PRO A 154 -0.50 16.01 -3.83
CA PRO A 154 -1.06 17.25 -3.28
C PRO A 154 -0.32 18.46 -3.85
N SER A 155 -1.06 19.53 -4.12
CA SER A 155 -0.47 20.81 -4.52
C SER A 155 0.41 21.38 -3.40
N PRO A 156 1.40 22.24 -3.69
CA PRO A 156 2.22 22.91 -2.68
C PRO A 156 1.38 23.64 -1.62
N ARG A 157 0.26 24.23 -2.01
CA ARG A 157 -0.68 24.90 -1.10
C ARG A 157 -1.30 23.93 -0.11
N GLN A 158 -1.78 22.77 -0.57
CA GLN A 158 -2.35 21.74 0.29
C GLN A 158 -1.30 21.14 1.25
N CYS A 159 -0.02 21.05 0.83
CA CYS A 159 1.05 20.61 1.72
C CYS A 159 1.25 21.59 2.89
N VAL A 160 1.16 22.90 2.64
CA VAL A 160 1.35 23.93 3.70
C VAL A 160 0.14 24.00 4.65
N GLU A 161 -1.08 23.84 4.14
CA GLU A 161 -2.31 23.91 4.94
C GLU A 161 -2.49 22.70 5.89
N HIS A 162 -1.74 21.62 5.67
CA HIS A 162 -1.86 20.34 6.40
C HIS A 162 -0.52 19.80 6.94
N ALA A 163 0.49 20.66 7.08
CA ALA A 163 1.81 20.33 7.65
C ALA A 163 1.82 20.34 9.20
#